data_d98b725f4ad985dcc6bf06eaa3f7b00f
#
_entry.id   d98b725f4ad985dcc6bf06eaa3f7b00f
#
_cell.length_a   1.000
_cell.length_b   1.000
_cell.length_c   1.000
_cell.angle_alpha   90.00
_cell.angle_beta   90.00
_cell.angle_gamma   90.00
#
_symmetry.space_group_name_H-M   'P 1'
#
loop_
_entity.id
_entity.type
_entity.pdbx_description
1 polymer ?
#
loop_
_entity_poly.entity_id
_entity_poly.type
_entity_poly.pdbx_seq_one_letter_code
_entity_poly.pdbx_strand_id
1 'polypeptide(L)'
;MQNTDRKKRILHSAGMRMRKTMDELRERIGDLRAVTIGDDNAESASQTESTHGSDVELMNQLGEQLDHLQQELERLEAIDPAERPEHVQYGSVVLTSKRNFLVAASIEEFEVDGEPFLGVTPKAPLIQKMLGMGTGEVLDFNGTAYTIEKIF
;
A
#
# COMPACT_ATOMS: atom_id res chain seq x y z
N MET A 1 -16.94 -16.44 -12.18
CA MET A 1 -17.73 -15.92 -11.06
C MET A 1 -17.04 -16.00 -9.72
N GLN A 2 -16.53 -17.17 -9.30
CA GLN A 2 -15.81 -17.31 -8.02
C GLN A 2 -14.56 -16.42 -7.94
N ASN A 3 -13.79 -16.35 -9.03
CA ASN A 3 -12.58 -15.51 -9.06
C ASN A 3 -12.92 -14.01 -9.04
N THR A 4 -14.02 -13.61 -9.66
CA THR A 4 -14.49 -12.23 -9.63
C THR A 4 -14.88 -11.81 -8.22
N ASP A 5 -15.65 -12.64 -7.53
CA ASP A 5 -16.06 -12.36 -6.16
C ASP A 5 -14.86 -12.38 -5.21
N ARG A 6 -13.95 -13.31 -5.39
CA ARG A 6 -12.71 -13.37 -4.61
C ARG A 6 -11.87 -12.12 -4.83
N LYS A 7 -11.71 -11.70 -6.08
CA LYS A 7 -10.94 -10.49 -6.41
C LYS A 7 -11.59 -9.25 -5.82
N LYS A 8 -12.93 -9.15 -5.86
CA LYS A 8 -13.65 -8.05 -5.19
C LYS A 8 -13.33 -7.99 -3.71
N ARG A 9 -13.33 -9.13 -3.02
CA ARG A 9 -13.02 -9.18 -1.58
C ARG A 9 -11.57 -8.79 -1.31
N ILE A 10 -10.64 -9.22 -2.17
CA ILE A 10 -9.22 -8.86 -2.04
C ILE A 10 -9.03 -7.36 -2.22
N LEU A 11 -9.61 -6.78 -3.27
CA LEU A 11 -9.53 -5.34 -3.54
C LEU A 11 -10.18 -4.52 -2.42
N HIS A 12 -11.33 -4.98 -1.92
CA HIS A 12 -12.02 -4.31 -0.82
C HIS A 12 -11.16 -4.30 0.46
N SER A 13 -10.62 -5.46 0.82
CA SER A 13 -9.78 -5.59 2.03
C SER A 13 -8.49 -4.76 1.90
N ALA A 14 -7.89 -4.74 0.72
CA ALA A 14 -6.73 -3.91 0.44
C ALA A 14 -7.06 -2.42 0.63
N GLY A 15 -8.18 -1.98 0.06
CA GLY A 15 -8.65 -0.60 0.21
C GLY A 15 -8.92 -0.23 1.65
N MET A 16 -9.52 -1.12 2.42
CA MET A 16 -9.77 -0.92 3.86
C MET A 16 -8.45 -0.77 4.64
N ARG A 17 -7.45 -1.59 4.31
CA ARG A 17 -6.13 -1.49 4.93
C ARG A 17 -5.45 -0.16 4.61
N MET A 18 -5.55 0.29 3.36
CA MET A 18 -5.03 1.60 2.94
C MET A 18 -5.73 2.74 3.70
N ARG A 19 -7.06 2.69 3.82
CA ARG A 19 -7.82 3.72 4.54
C ARG A 19 -7.42 3.78 6.01
N LYS A 20 -7.16 2.64 6.63
CA LYS A 20 -6.67 2.59 8.00
C LYS A 20 -5.34 3.32 8.14
N THR A 21 -4.41 3.07 7.24
CA THR A 21 -3.11 3.76 7.22
C THR A 21 -3.29 5.26 7.01
N MET A 22 -4.18 5.65 6.11
CA MET A 22 -4.49 7.07 5.87
C MET A 22 -5.07 7.74 7.10
N ASP A 23 -5.98 7.07 7.82
CA ASP A 23 -6.56 7.59 9.05
C ASP A 23 -5.50 7.75 10.15
N GLU A 24 -4.58 6.81 10.26
CA GLU A 24 -3.45 6.92 11.19
C GLU A 24 -2.56 8.12 10.86
N LEU A 25 -2.31 8.37 9.58
CA LEU A 25 -1.55 9.55 9.13
C LEU A 25 -2.29 10.86 9.46
N ARG A 26 -3.60 10.90 9.22
CA ARG A 26 -4.42 12.08 9.55
C ARG A 26 -4.40 12.37 11.05
N GLU A 27 -4.51 11.35 11.88
CA GLU A 27 -4.45 11.46 13.33
C GLU A 27 -3.09 11.99 13.76
N ARG A 28 -2.01 11.48 13.21
CA ARG A 28 -0.66 11.94 13.52
C ARG A 28 -0.44 13.39 13.10
N ILE A 29 -0.94 13.79 11.94
CA ILE A 29 -0.89 15.18 11.48
C ILE A 29 -1.68 16.07 12.46
N GLY A 30 -2.87 15.63 12.87
CA GLY A 30 -3.69 16.35 13.85
C GLY A 30 -2.99 16.52 15.19
N ASP A 31 -2.31 15.49 15.68
CA ASP A 31 -1.54 15.55 16.93
C ASP A 31 -0.38 16.54 16.83
N LEU A 32 0.36 16.51 15.74
CA LEU A 32 1.45 17.46 15.50
C LEU A 32 0.95 18.90 15.39
N ARG A 33 -0.18 19.10 14.73
CA ARG A 33 -0.80 20.42 14.62
C ARG A 33 -1.23 20.93 15.99
N ALA A 34 -1.81 20.09 16.83
CA ALA A 34 -2.25 20.47 18.18
C ALA A 34 -1.05 20.88 19.06
N VAL A 35 0.03 20.15 18.99
CA VAL A 35 1.28 20.48 19.71
C VAL A 35 1.85 21.80 19.21
N THR A 36 1.91 22.02 17.91
CA THR A 36 2.43 23.26 17.29
C THR A 36 1.60 24.47 17.71
N ILE A 37 0.26 24.37 17.70
CA ILE A 37 -0.66 25.43 18.14
C ILE A 37 -0.50 25.68 19.66
N GLY A 38 -0.35 24.62 20.44
CA GLY A 38 -0.14 24.71 21.88
C GLY A 38 1.14 25.46 22.22
N ASP A 39 2.21 25.26 21.45
CA ASP A 39 3.50 25.89 21.64
C ASP A 39 3.52 27.39 21.30
N ASP A 40 2.57 27.88 20.51
CA ASP A 40 2.44 29.31 20.17
C ASP A 40 2.27 30.20 21.40
N ASN A 41 1.89 29.65 22.53
CA ASN A 41 1.74 30.34 23.80
C ASN A 41 2.96 30.20 24.74
N ALA A 42 4.03 29.56 24.29
CA ALA A 42 5.22 29.36 25.10
C ALA A 42 6.13 30.60 25.13
N GLU A 43 6.69 30.88 26.31
CA GLU A 43 7.45 32.12 26.55
C GLU A 43 8.87 32.14 25.97
N SER A 44 9.43 31.02 25.50
CA SER A 44 10.79 30.96 24.96
C SER A 44 10.79 30.80 23.44
N ALA A 45 10.80 31.93 22.75
CA ALA A 45 10.64 32.02 21.30
C ALA A 45 11.74 31.31 20.49
N SER A 46 12.99 31.31 20.90
CA SER A 46 14.10 30.78 20.06
C SER A 46 14.17 29.25 20.04
N GLN A 47 13.85 28.57 21.13
CA GLN A 47 13.79 27.08 21.15
C GLN A 47 12.52 26.58 20.50
N THR A 48 11.43 27.33 20.63
CA THR A 48 10.14 27.00 20.07
C THR A 48 10.16 27.07 18.53
N GLU A 49 10.83 28.07 17.95
CA GLU A 49 10.96 28.22 16.50
C GLU A 49 11.64 27.00 15.86
N SER A 50 12.71 26.48 16.50
CA SER A 50 13.42 25.29 16.00
C SER A 50 12.54 24.04 16.02
N THR A 51 11.75 23.87 17.07
CA THR A 51 10.82 22.75 17.23
C THR A 51 9.65 22.88 16.23
N HIS A 52 9.11 24.10 16.06
CA HIS A 52 8.04 24.38 15.10
C HIS A 52 8.47 24.07 13.66
N GLY A 53 9.70 24.43 13.29
CA GLY A 53 10.23 24.14 11.97
C GLY A 53 10.28 22.65 11.67
N SER A 54 10.74 21.85 12.64
CA SER A 54 10.80 20.38 12.51
C SER A 54 9.39 19.76 12.43
N ASP A 55 8.45 20.24 13.26
CA ASP A 55 7.09 19.74 13.28
C ASP A 55 6.34 20.09 11.98
N VAL A 56 6.53 21.31 11.46
CA VAL A 56 5.93 21.74 10.19
C VAL A 56 6.49 20.90 9.05
N GLU A 57 7.80 20.64 9.01
CA GLU A 57 8.42 19.81 8.00
C GLU A 57 7.86 18.39 8.04
N LEU A 58 7.75 17.81 9.24
CA LEU A 58 7.17 16.48 9.41
C LEU A 58 5.70 16.44 8.97
N MET A 59 4.90 17.45 9.33
CA MET A 59 3.51 17.55 8.87
C MET A 59 3.42 17.59 7.34
N ASN A 60 4.32 18.33 6.68
CA ASN A 60 4.36 18.41 5.22
C ASN A 60 4.71 17.06 4.61
N GLN A 61 5.68 16.33 5.17
CA GLN A 61 6.05 15.01 4.71
C GLN A 61 4.89 14.01 4.86
N LEU A 62 4.22 14.04 6.00
CA LEU A 62 3.05 13.17 6.25
C LEU A 62 1.89 13.53 5.32
N GLY A 63 1.69 14.82 5.05
CA GLY A 63 0.70 15.29 4.09
C GLY A 63 0.97 14.80 2.68
N GLU A 64 2.23 14.81 2.25
CA GLU A 64 2.63 14.28 0.95
C GLU A 64 2.40 12.76 0.87
N GLN A 65 2.71 12.02 1.94
CA GLN A 65 2.42 10.60 2.03
C GLN A 65 0.93 10.32 1.93
N LEU A 66 0.12 11.12 2.62
CA LEU A 66 -1.33 10.99 2.59
C LEU A 66 -1.88 11.23 1.18
N ASP A 67 -1.41 12.27 0.50
CA ASP A 67 -1.80 12.58 -0.89
C ASP A 67 -1.42 11.42 -1.83
N HIS A 68 -0.23 10.88 -1.66
CA HIS A 68 0.23 9.73 -2.45
C HIS A 68 -0.67 8.51 -2.24
N LEU A 69 -1.00 8.21 -0.98
CA LEU A 69 -1.89 7.09 -0.65
C LEU A 69 -3.29 7.32 -1.22
N GLN A 70 -3.78 8.56 -1.20
CA GLN A 70 -5.09 8.89 -1.78
C GLN A 70 -5.12 8.60 -3.29
N GLN A 71 -4.08 8.98 -4.01
CA GLN A 71 -3.95 8.69 -5.43
C GLN A 71 -3.84 7.19 -5.70
N GLU A 72 -3.07 6.49 -4.88
CA GLU A 72 -2.92 5.04 -4.98
C GLU A 72 -4.24 4.31 -4.72
N LEU A 73 -5.02 4.80 -3.74
CA LEU A 73 -6.34 4.24 -3.44
C LEU A 73 -7.31 4.44 -4.61
N GLU A 74 -7.31 5.63 -5.21
CA GLU A 74 -8.15 5.90 -6.37
C GLU A 74 -7.82 4.96 -7.54
N ARG A 75 -6.54 4.70 -7.77
CA ARG A 75 -6.10 3.77 -8.79
C ARG A 75 -6.49 2.34 -8.46
N LEU A 76 -6.41 1.95 -7.18
CA LEU A 76 -6.85 0.64 -6.72
C LEU A 76 -8.35 0.45 -6.97
N GLU A 77 -9.15 1.44 -6.63
CA GLU A 77 -10.61 1.40 -6.80
C GLU A 77 -11.03 1.35 -8.27
N ALA A 78 -10.17 1.79 -9.17
CA ALA A 78 -10.41 1.73 -10.61
C ALA A 78 -10.12 0.34 -11.23
N ILE A 79 -9.54 -0.59 -10.48
CA ILE A 79 -9.28 -1.94 -10.97
C ILE A 79 -10.60 -2.68 -11.14
N ASP A 80 -10.83 -3.21 -12.34
CA ASP A 80 -12.03 -4.00 -12.62
C ASP A 80 -11.81 -5.44 -12.13
N PRO A 81 -12.59 -5.90 -11.12
CA PRO A 81 -12.45 -7.26 -10.61
C PRO A 81 -12.84 -8.34 -11.61
N ALA A 82 -13.51 -7.99 -12.69
CA ALA A 82 -13.89 -8.93 -13.75
C ALA A 82 -12.76 -9.19 -14.75
N GLU A 83 -11.74 -8.31 -14.81
CA GLU A 83 -10.59 -8.52 -15.67
C GLU A 83 -9.82 -9.78 -15.24
N ARG A 84 -9.29 -10.50 -16.23
CA ARG A 84 -8.53 -11.74 -16.02
C ARG A 84 -7.18 -11.66 -16.71
N PRO A 85 -6.22 -10.94 -16.11
CA PRO A 85 -4.87 -10.89 -16.68
C PRO A 85 -4.24 -12.29 -16.67
N GLU A 86 -3.57 -12.63 -17.75
CA GLU A 86 -2.86 -13.91 -17.88
C GLU A 86 -1.40 -13.80 -17.42
N HIS A 87 -0.92 -12.58 -17.28
CA HIS A 87 0.47 -12.29 -16.90
C HIS A 87 0.47 -11.32 -15.74
N VAL A 88 1.57 -11.34 -14.98
CA VAL A 88 1.74 -10.41 -13.85
C VAL A 88 1.79 -8.99 -14.38
N GLN A 89 0.87 -8.16 -13.90
CA GLN A 89 0.74 -6.75 -14.29
C GLN A 89 0.04 -5.97 -13.19
N TYR A 90 0.00 -4.65 -13.31
CA TYR A 90 -0.77 -3.83 -12.38
C TYR A 90 -2.24 -4.29 -12.36
N GLY A 91 -2.77 -4.44 -11.16
CA GLY A 91 -4.15 -4.88 -10.94
C GLY A 91 -4.33 -6.38 -10.84
N SER A 92 -3.27 -7.18 -11.08
CA SER A 92 -3.37 -8.63 -10.97
C SER A 92 -3.17 -9.11 -9.53
N VAL A 93 -3.85 -10.19 -9.21
CA VAL A 93 -3.60 -10.97 -8.00
C VAL A 93 -2.73 -12.15 -8.41
N VAL A 94 -1.62 -12.35 -7.71
CA VAL A 94 -0.65 -13.39 -8.02
C VAL A 94 -0.49 -14.31 -6.81
N LEU A 95 -0.95 -15.54 -6.95
CA LEU A 95 -0.76 -16.56 -5.93
C LEU A 95 0.51 -17.32 -6.24
N THR A 96 1.45 -17.36 -5.30
CA THR A 96 2.70 -18.06 -5.47
C THR A 96 2.88 -19.15 -4.42
N SER A 97 3.89 -19.98 -4.62
CA SER A 97 4.24 -21.04 -3.66
C SER A 97 4.71 -20.51 -2.30
N LYS A 98 5.03 -19.21 -2.21
CA LYS A 98 5.54 -18.59 -0.98
C LYS A 98 4.58 -17.57 -0.39
N ARG A 99 4.09 -16.62 -1.20
CA ARG A 99 3.20 -15.55 -0.75
C ARG A 99 2.19 -15.21 -1.83
N ASN A 100 1.09 -14.60 -1.38
CA ASN A 100 0.08 -14.07 -2.28
C ASN A 100 0.23 -12.55 -2.39
N PHE A 101 0.22 -12.06 -3.61
CA PHE A 101 0.43 -10.64 -3.89
C PHE A 101 -0.75 -10.01 -4.61
N LEU A 102 -1.04 -8.78 -4.25
CA LEU A 102 -1.86 -7.89 -5.07
C LEU A 102 -0.91 -6.84 -5.68
N VAL A 103 -0.81 -6.81 -6.99
CA VAL A 103 0.08 -5.88 -7.68
C VAL A 103 -0.65 -4.57 -7.90
N ALA A 104 -0.45 -3.63 -7.01
CA ALA A 104 -1.12 -2.33 -7.04
C ALA A 104 -0.29 -1.29 -6.28
N ALA A 105 -0.51 -1.18 -4.98
CA ALA A 105 0.20 -0.28 -4.09
C ALA A 105 0.97 -1.08 -3.06
N SER A 106 1.88 -0.43 -2.35
CA SER A 106 2.54 -1.02 -1.19
C SER A 106 1.56 -1.02 -0.03
N ILE A 107 1.02 -2.19 0.30
CA ILE A 107 0.00 -2.36 1.34
C ILE A 107 0.51 -3.43 2.31
N GLU A 108 0.49 -3.11 3.60
CA GLU A 108 0.85 -4.07 4.64
C GLU A 108 -0.05 -5.30 4.57
N GLU A 109 0.43 -6.41 5.09
CA GLU A 109 -0.28 -7.68 5.04
C GLU A 109 -1.73 -7.54 5.52
N PHE A 110 -2.64 -8.10 4.76
CA PHE A 110 -4.06 -8.17 5.07
C PHE A 110 -4.58 -9.57 4.77
N GLU A 111 -5.64 -9.97 5.46
CA GLU A 111 -6.23 -11.29 5.29
C GLU A 111 -7.53 -11.22 4.50
N VAL A 112 -7.72 -12.20 3.63
CA VAL A 112 -8.97 -12.40 2.89
C VAL A 112 -9.27 -13.91 2.89
N ASP A 113 -10.43 -14.26 3.40
CA ASP A 113 -10.87 -15.67 3.49
C ASP A 113 -9.85 -16.55 4.24
N GLY A 114 -9.20 -15.97 5.26
CA GLY A 114 -8.21 -16.68 6.07
C GLY A 114 -6.82 -16.78 5.47
N GLU A 115 -6.58 -16.22 4.29
CA GLU A 115 -5.29 -16.23 3.63
C GLU A 115 -4.63 -14.85 3.67
N PRO A 116 -3.31 -14.77 3.94
CA PRO A 116 -2.61 -13.49 3.93
C PRO A 116 -2.27 -13.04 2.51
N PHE A 117 -2.41 -11.75 2.28
CA PHE A 117 -2.03 -11.07 1.05
C PHE A 117 -1.13 -9.89 1.36
N LEU A 118 -0.22 -9.60 0.45
CA LEU A 118 0.65 -8.44 0.53
C LEU A 118 0.43 -7.57 -0.71
N GLY A 119 0.19 -6.28 -0.50
CA GLY A 119 0.16 -5.33 -1.61
C GLY A 119 1.57 -4.94 -2.00
N VAL A 120 1.88 -5.01 -3.28
CA VAL A 120 3.18 -4.62 -3.82
C VAL A 120 3.02 -3.76 -5.05
N THR A 121 3.84 -2.72 -5.13
CA THR A 121 3.86 -1.84 -6.29
C THR A 121 4.63 -2.51 -7.44
N PRO A 122 4.24 -2.24 -8.71
CA PRO A 122 5.04 -2.69 -9.85
C PRO A 122 6.49 -2.23 -9.84
N LYS A 123 6.81 -1.19 -9.07
CA LYS A 123 8.18 -0.68 -8.92
C LYS A 123 9.05 -1.50 -7.97
N ALA A 124 8.45 -2.37 -7.14
CA ALA A 124 9.20 -3.21 -6.22
C ALA A 124 10.12 -4.16 -6.99
N PRO A 125 11.37 -4.36 -6.53
CA PRO A 125 12.33 -5.21 -7.26
C PRO A 125 11.82 -6.61 -7.58
N LEU A 126 11.14 -7.25 -6.64
CA LEU A 126 10.54 -8.58 -6.87
C LEU A 126 9.54 -8.54 -8.02
N ILE A 127 8.64 -7.56 -8.00
CA ILE A 127 7.59 -7.45 -9.00
C ILE A 127 8.16 -7.05 -10.37
N GLN A 128 9.18 -6.19 -10.39
CA GLN A 128 9.86 -5.85 -11.65
C GLN A 128 10.35 -7.10 -12.38
N LYS A 129 10.82 -8.10 -11.63
CA LYS A 129 11.25 -9.37 -12.21
C LYS A 129 10.09 -10.29 -12.57
N MET A 130 8.95 -10.14 -11.90
CA MET A 130 7.76 -10.95 -12.17
C MET A 130 6.90 -10.41 -13.31
N LEU A 131 6.99 -9.13 -13.64
CA LEU A 131 6.13 -8.52 -14.66
C LEU A 131 6.21 -9.31 -15.97
N GLY A 132 5.04 -9.64 -16.51
CA GLY A 132 4.94 -10.40 -17.74
C GLY A 132 5.03 -11.90 -17.59
N MET A 133 5.34 -12.41 -16.40
CA MET A 133 5.39 -13.86 -16.16
C MET A 133 3.98 -14.43 -16.06
N GLY A 134 3.85 -15.69 -16.43
CA GLY A 134 2.57 -16.41 -16.40
C GLY A 134 2.56 -17.55 -15.41
N THR A 135 1.40 -18.18 -15.29
CA THR A 135 1.21 -19.36 -14.42
C THR A 135 2.18 -20.48 -14.77
N GLY A 136 2.76 -21.09 -13.77
CA GLY A 136 3.72 -22.20 -13.90
C GLY A 136 5.16 -21.75 -13.99
N GLU A 137 5.43 -20.47 -14.22
CA GLU A 137 6.80 -19.96 -14.28
C GLU A 137 7.38 -19.82 -12.88
N VAL A 138 8.68 -19.99 -12.79
CA VAL A 138 9.44 -19.94 -11.54
C VAL A 138 10.41 -18.77 -11.58
N LEU A 139 10.44 -17.99 -10.52
CA LEU A 139 11.39 -16.89 -10.34
C LEU A 139 12.21 -17.12 -9.09
N ASP A 140 13.53 -17.08 -9.22
CA ASP A 140 14.44 -17.01 -8.09
C ASP A 140 14.74 -15.56 -7.76
N PHE A 141 14.45 -15.17 -6.53
CA PHE A 141 14.71 -13.81 -6.05
C PHE A 141 15.33 -13.86 -4.66
N ASN A 142 16.55 -13.36 -4.54
CA ASN A 142 17.30 -13.35 -3.27
C ASN A 142 17.34 -14.71 -2.57
N GLY A 143 17.54 -15.78 -3.34
CA GLY A 143 17.64 -17.13 -2.82
C GLY A 143 16.31 -17.83 -2.55
N THR A 144 15.18 -17.16 -2.83
CA THR A 144 13.85 -17.74 -2.68
C THR A 144 13.23 -18.01 -4.05
N ALA A 145 12.77 -19.24 -4.26
CA ALA A 145 12.10 -19.63 -5.50
C ALA A 145 10.58 -19.41 -5.36
N TYR A 146 10.02 -18.60 -6.24
CA TYR A 146 8.58 -18.33 -6.32
C TYR A 146 8.02 -19.03 -7.55
N THR A 147 7.12 -19.96 -7.35
CA THR A 147 6.35 -20.56 -8.45
C THR A 147 5.02 -19.82 -8.55
N ILE A 148 4.71 -19.29 -9.72
CA ILE A 148 3.43 -18.61 -9.95
C ILE A 148 2.37 -19.69 -10.14
N GLU A 149 1.45 -19.79 -9.18
CA GLU A 149 0.42 -20.82 -9.18
C GLU A 149 -0.86 -20.37 -9.85
N LYS A 150 -1.21 -19.09 -9.70
CA LYS A 150 -2.45 -18.54 -10.24
C LYS A 150 -2.34 -17.03 -10.41
N ILE A 151 -2.94 -16.51 -11.47
CA ILE A 151 -3.05 -15.07 -11.75
C ILE A 151 -4.50 -14.76 -12.08
N PHE A 152 -5.02 -13.71 -11.47
CA PHE A 152 -6.38 -13.22 -11.82
C PHE A 152 -6.58 -11.74 -11.48
#